data_18580bcdbedaa640a5510dcf3abbe9e5
#
_entry.id   18580bcdbedaa640a5510dcf3abbe9e5
#
_cell.length_a   1.000
_cell.length_b   1.000
_cell.length_c   1.000
_cell.angle_alpha   90.00
_cell.angle_beta   90.00
_cell.angle_gamma   90.00
#
_symmetry.space_group_name_H-M   'P 1'
#
loop_
_entity.id
_entity.type
_entity.pdbx_description
1 polymer ?
#
loop_
_entity_poly.entity_id
_entity_poly.type
_entity_poly.pdbx_seq_one_letter_code
_entity_poly.pdbx_strand_id
1 'polypeptide(L)'
;KNTHRTTLTKPSGGTDGVYYKANEATTDKFWLTLTTPNQMNVVIALAYHPEAENSFERFDSMIFSEAVTENFYSLSSDERKLAIQSRKGDFNTEDKIPLGIKSSETGLQKISVESKYGTFESQPIYLKDKLLNTLTNLSEIPYEFTMATGVDDHRFEIVYKPGTVLATDNGIKENLTVYRNANDFIVKSKHLRIDEVEVYDVSGRMIFKVKGTSDEVRIDTSSYISGT
;
A
#
# COMPACT_ATOMS: atom_id res chain seq x y z
N LYS A 1 -23.36 -5.59 40.86
CA LYS A 1 -24.26 -4.57 40.25
C LYS A 1 -23.44 -3.29 40.09
N ASN A 2 -23.06 -2.95 38.89
CA ASN A 2 -22.35 -1.70 38.60
C ASN A 2 -23.38 -0.57 38.55
N THR A 3 -23.48 0.22 39.62
CA THR A 3 -24.45 1.29 39.78
C THR A 3 -23.94 2.67 39.33
N HIS A 4 -22.82 2.72 38.61
CA HIS A 4 -22.24 3.97 38.14
C HIS A 4 -22.41 4.15 36.60
N ARG A 5 -23.60 3.89 36.13
CA ARG A 5 -24.01 4.43 34.85
C ARG A 5 -24.49 5.86 35.08
N THR A 6 -23.61 6.83 35.06
CA THR A 6 -23.98 8.23 34.98
C THR A 6 -24.73 8.41 33.67
N THR A 7 -26.06 8.51 33.73
CA THR A 7 -26.85 9.05 32.66
C THR A 7 -26.38 10.47 32.43
N LEU A 8 -25.74 10.74 31.29
CA LEU A 8 -25.48 12.08 30.82
C LEU A 8 -26.83 12.76 30.63
N THR A 9 -27.30 13.42 31.66
CA THR A 9 -28.49 14.26 31.56
C THR A 9 -28.14 15.50 30.75
N LYS A 10 -28.95 15.76 29.73
CA LYS A 10 -28.93 17.00 28.95
C LYS A 10 -28.85 18.20 29.91
N PRO A 11 -27.91 19.13 29.77
CA PRO A 11 -27.91 20.37 30.56
C PRO A 11 -29.24 21.09 30.35
N SER A 12 -29.96 21.38 31.44
CA SER A 12 -31.19 22.14 31.38
C SER A 12 -30.88 23.58 30.89
N GLY A 13 -31.36 23.92 29.69
CA GLY A 13 -31.22 25.28 29.15
C GLY A 13 -30.51 25.38 27.79
N GLY A 14 -30.03 24.29 27.24
CA GLY A 14 -29.50 24.29 25.88
C GLY A 14 -30.57 23.90 24.85
N THR A 15 -30.82 24.75 23.89
CA THR A 15 -31.47 24.39 22.65
C THR A 15 -30.71 23.20 22.04
N ASP A 16 -31.43 22.12 21.88
CA ASP A 16 -31.01 20.88 21.24
C ASP A 16 -29.57 20.45 21.55
N GLY A 17 -29.48 19.29 22.23
CA GLY A 17 -28.24 18.58 22.42
C GLY A 17 -27.60 18.24 21.09
N VAL A 18 -27.01 19.24 20.52
CA VAL A 18 -25.99 19.04 19.53
C VAL A 18 -24.84 18.42 20.34
N TYR A 19 -24.82 17.09 20.45
CA TYR A 19 -23.53 16.45 20.37
C TYR A 19 -22.92 17.11 19.14
N TYR A 20 -21.87 17.86 19.33
CA TYR A 20 -21.10 18.34 18.21
C TYR A 20 -20.69 17.10 17.41
N LYS A 21 -21.56 16.72 16.49
CA LYS A 21 -21.08 16.28 15.23
C LYS A 21 -20.35 17.53 14.73
N ALA A 22 -19.05 17.64 15.09
CA ALA A 22 -18.20 18.59 14.40
C ALA A 22 -18.61 18.43 12.95
N ASN A 23 -18.90 19.49 12.24
CA ASN A 23 -19.02 19.47 10.81
C ASN A 23 -17.93 18.52 10.39
N GLU A 24 -18.30 17.31 9.91
CA GLU A 24 -17.34 16.35 9.45
C GLU A 24 -16.70 17.04 8.26
N ALA A 25 -15.68 17.84 8.53
CA ALA A 25 -14.66 18.06 7.53
C ALA A 25 -14.33 16.67 7.10
N THR A 26 -14.66 16.33 5.85
CA THR A 26 -14.47 15.01 5.29
C THR A 26 -13.00 14.70 5.46
N THR A 27 -12.66 14.02 6.56
CA THR A 27 -11.27 13.72 6.89
C THR A 27 -10.81 12.71 5.86
N ASP A 28 -9.86 13.11 5.06
CA ASP A 28 -9.21 12.24 4.08
C ASP A 28 -8.50 11.12 4.84
N LYS A 29 -9.00 9.90 4.74
CA LYS A 29 -8.48 8.76 5.51
C LYS A 29 -8.73 7.44 4.81
N PHE A 30 -7.88 6.47 5.12
CA PHE A 30 -8.03 5.09 4.67
C PHE A 30 -7.41 4.11 5.66
N TRP A 31 -7.78 2.85 5.53
CA TRP A 31 -7.25 1.75 6.33
C TRP A 31 -6.53 0.75 5.44
N LEU A 32 -5.40 0.27 5.94
CA LEU A 32 -4.65 -0.82 5.35
C LEU A 32 -4.71 -2.04 6.25
N THR A 33 -4.85 -3.20 5.66
CA THR A 33 -4.82 -4.49 6.33
C THR A 33 -3.63 -5.29 5.85
N LEU A 34 -2.83 -5.78 6.78
CA LEU A 34 -1.86 -6.85 6.56
C LEU A 34 -2.51 -8.18 6.94
N THR A 35 -2.64 -9.11 5.99
CA THR A 35 -2.98 -10.50 6.28
C THR A 35 -1.70 -11.32 6.37
N THR A 36 -1.48 -11.97 7.49
CA THR A 36 -0.29 -12.77 7.80
C THR A 36 -0.40 -14.20 7.26
N PRO A 37 0.68 -15.01 7.26
CA PRO A 37 0.63 -16.40 6.81
C PRO A 37 -0.41 -17.26 7.55
N ASN A 38 -0.61 -17.01 8.84
CA ASN A 38 -1.60 -17.69 9.67
C ASN A 38 -3.01 -17.06 9.63
N GLN A 39 -3.27 -16.24 8.60
CA GLN A 39 -4.56 -15.58 8.35
C GLN A 39 -5.01 -14.57 9.42
N MET A 40 -4.10 -14.06 10.25
CA MET A 40 -4.39 -12.91 11.11
C MET A 40 -4.42 -11.63 10.28
N ASN A 41 -5.33 -10.73 10.64
CA ASN A 41 -5.41 -9.39 10.06
C ASN A 41 -4.93 -8.35 11.07
N VAL A 42 -3.94 -7.56 10.67
CA VAL A 42 -3.47 -6.40 11.43
C VAL A 42 -3.80 -5.14 10.63
N VAL A 43 -4.54 -4.23 11.24
CA VAL A 43 -5.10 -3.05 10.56
C VAL A 43 -4.43 -1.78 11.09
N ILE A 44 -4.10 -0.87 10.17
CA ILE A 44 -3.64 0.48 10.49
C ILE A 44 -4.52 1.53 9.80
N ALA A 45 -4.55 2.73 10.38
CA ALA A 45 -5.29 3.86 9.82
C ALA A 45 -4.34 5.01 9.47
N LEU A 46 -4.58 5.61 8.32
CA LEU A 46 -3.85 6.78 7.83
C LEU A 46 -4.87 7.89 7.52
N ALA A 47 -4.62 9.10 8.02
CA ALA A 47 -5.49 10.25 7.86
C ALA A 47 -4.70 11.51 7.56
N TYR A 48 -5.36 12.53 7.00
CA TYR A 48 -4.83 13.87 6.82
C TYR A 48 -5.64 14.84 7.66
N HIS A 49 -4.96 15.67 8.44
CA HIS A 49 -5.61 16.65 9.30
C HIS A 49 -4.84 17.98 9.30
N PRO A 50 -5.53 19.13 9.12
CA PRO A 50 -4.87 20.44 9.01
C PRO A 50 -3.94 20.78 10.18
N GLU A 51 -4.27 20.34 11.38
CA GLU A 51 -3.50 20.62 12.60
C GLU A 51 -2.49 19.50 12.96
N ALA A 52 -2.43 18.43 12.18
CA ALA A 52 -1.50 17.33 12.45
C ALA A 52 -0.06 17.69 12.04
N GLU A 53 0.91 16.99 12.63
CA GLU A 53 2.31 17.03 12.25
C GLU A 53 2.75 15.66 11.74
N ASN A 54 3.89 15.58 11.06
CA ASN A 54 4.42 14.31 10.59
C ASN A 54 5.22 13.54 11.66
N SER A 55 5.56 14.20 12.78
CA SER A 55 6.09 13.58 13.98
C SER A 55 4.95 13.10 14.88
N PHE A 56 5.26 12.18 15.80
CA PHE A 56 4.27 11.66 16.75
C PHE A 56 3.62 12.76 17.59
N GLU A 57 2.27 12.78 17.61
CA GLU A 57 1.52 13.78 18.36
C GLU A 57 0.09 13.29 18.73
N ARG A 58 -0.75 14.20 19.23
CA ARG A 58 -2.06 13.88 19.83
C ARG A 58 -3.09 13.20 18.91
N PHE A 59 -2.94 13.31 17.59
CA PHE A 59 -3.83 12.67 16.63
C PHE A 59 -3.37 11.26 16.23
N ASP A 60 -2.22 10.82 16.77
CA ASP A 60 -1.62 9.53 16.47
C ASP A 60 -1.89 8.51 17.57
N SER A 61 -1.75 7.25 17.21
CA SER A 61 -1.75 6.15 18.17
C SER A 61 -0.60 5.19 17.87
N MET A 62 0.24 4.95 18.87
CA MET A 62 1.30 3.96 18.75
C MET A 62 0.72 2.55 18.63
N ILE A 63 1.49 1.62 18.09
CA ILE A 63 1.17 0.19 18.19
C ILE A 63 1.02 -0.20 19.65
N PHE A 64 0.13 -1.16 19.91
CA PHE A 64 -0.20 -1.57 21.30
C PHE A 64 1.04 -2.08 22.06
N SER A 65 1.88 -2.88 21.41
CA SER A 65 3.11 -3.42 21.99
C SER A 65 4.04 -3.97 20.93
N GLU A 66 5.34 -3.75 21.10
CA GLU A 66 6.36 -4.40 20.28
C GLU A 66 6.57 -5.88 20.65
N ALA A 67 6.03 -6.31 21.80
CA ALA A 67 6.12 -7.71 22.24
C ALA A 67 5.18 -8.65 21.48
N VAL A 68 4.14 -8.12 20.79
CA VAL A 68 3.26 -8.96 19.97
C VAL A 68 4.03 -9.56 18.79
N THR A 69 3.59 -10.75 18.38
CA THR A 69 4.29 -11.53 17.35
C THR A 69 4.15 -10.92 15.96
N GLU A 70 2.97 -10.37 15.66
CA GLU A 70 2.62 -9.78 14.39
C GLU A 70 2.32 -8.29 14.58
N ASN A 71 3.01 -7.42 13.85
CA ASN A 71 2.72 -5.98 13.82
C ASN A 71 2.73 -5.46 12.39
N PHE A 72 1.84 -4.51 12.13
CA PHE A 72 1.83 -3.69 10.94
C PHE A 72 1.65 -2.25 11.38
N TYR A 73 2.46 -1.33 10.87
CA TYR A 73 2.48 0.06 11.33
C TYR A 73 2.99 0.99 10.23
N SER A 74 2.64 2.25 10.35
CA SER A 74 3.33 3.33 9.67
C SER A 74 4.43 3.91 10.55
N LEU A 75 5.40 4.58 9.94
CA LEU A 75 6.49 5.26 10.63
C LEU A 75 6.30 6.77 10.52
N SER A 76 6.33 7.46 11.66
CA SER A 76 6.37 8.93 11.70
C SER A 76 7.75 9.46 11.32
N SER A 77 7.88 10.79 11.15
CA SER A 77 9.15 11.42 10.83
C SER A 77 10.21 11.31 11.94
N ASP A 78 9.77 11.04 13.17
CA ASP A 78 10.62 10.74 14.33
C ASP A 78 10.68 9.24 14.65
N GLU A 79 10.42 8.38 13.62
CA GLU A 79 10.58 6.92 13.64
C GLU A 79 9.70 6.18 14.66
N ARG A 80 8.57 6.79 15.09
CA ARG A 80 7.59 6.11 15.93
C ARG A 80 6.74 5.14 15.11
N LYS A 81 6.45 3.98 15.68
CA LYS A 81 5.61 2.93 15.09
C LYS A 81 4.15 3.19 15.44
N LEU A 82 3.35 3.50 14.44
CA LEU A 82 1.99 4.00 14.62
C LEU A 82 0.96 3.04 14.02
N ALA A 83 -0.06 2.71 14.83
CA ALA A 83 -1.25 2.00 14.39
C ALA A 83 -2.27 2.98 13.75
N ILE A 84 -2.27 4.23 14.21
CA ILE A 84 -3.04 5.33 13.61
C ILE A 84 -2.07 6.47 13.43
N GLN A 85 -1.97 6.99 12.20
CA GLN A 85 -1.15 8.15 11.89
C GLN A 85 -1.96 9.21 11.18
N SER A 86 -1.90 10.43 11.71
CA SER A 86 -2.38 11.63 11.05
C SER A 86 -1.22 12.37 10.39
N ARG A 87 -1.38 12.69 9.13
CA ARG A 87 -0.39 13.41 8.33
C ARG A 87 -0.70 14.90 8.32
N LYS A 88 0.34 15.69 8.22
CA LYS A 88 0.28 17.14 8.27
C LYS A 88 -0.51 17.75 7.11
N GLY A 89 -1.47 18.62 7.45
CA GLY A 89 -2.18 19.46 6.51
C GLY A 89 -3.21 18.74 5.66
N ASP A 90 -3.57 19.36 4.55
CA ASP A 90 -4.43 18.77 3.54
C ASP A 90 -3.68 17.69 2.77
N PHE A 91 -4.45 16.75 2.20
CA PHE A 91 -3.89 15.67 1.39
C PHE A 91 -2.98 16.20 0.27
N ASN A 92 -1.79 15.63 0.16
CA ASN A 92 -0.80 15.97 -0.86
C ASN A 92 -0.30 14.69 -1.56
N THR A 93 -0.42 14.67 -2.88
CA THR A 93 0.02 13.53 -3.71
C THR A 93 1.53 13.28 -3.69
N GLU A 94 2.34 14.23 -3.21
CA GLU A 94 3.80 14.06 -3.07
C GLU A 94 4.20 13.39 -1.76
N ASP A 95 3.26 13.24 -0.83
CA ASP A 95 3.54 12.62 0.47
C ASP A 95 3.89 11.13 0.31
N LYS A 96 4.73 10.67 1.23
CA LYS A 96 5.19 9.27 1.28
C LYS A 96 5.13 8.80 2.72
N ILE A 97 4.55 7.63 2.91
CA ILE A 97 4.37 7.07 4.25
C ILE A 97 5.11 5.74 4.32
N PRO A 98 6.26 5.69 5.04
CA PRO A 98 6.95 4.44 5.27
C PRO A 98 6.10 3.50 6.11
N LEU A 99 6.12 2.22 5.76
CA LEU A 99 5.44 1.16 6.50
C LEU A 99 6.47 0.18 7.05
N GLY A 100 6.15 -0.35 8.25
CA GLY A 100 6.92 -1.41 8.87
C GLY A 100 6.07 -2.64 9.16
N ILE A 101 6.71 -3.80 9.12
CA ILE A 101 6.10 -5.09 9.40
C ILE A 101 6.99 -5.85 10.36
N LYS A 102 6.39 -6.46 11.38
CA LYS A 102 7.01 -7.51 12.18
C LYS A 102 6.22 -8.79 11.96
N SER A 103 6.91 -9.87 11.61
CA SER A 103 6.32 -11.19 11.45
C SER A 103 7.08 -12.25 12.24
N SER A 104 6.34 -13.10 12.93
CA SER A 104 6.88 -14.27 13.65
C SER A 104 7.02 -15.50 12.76
N GLU A 105 6.42 -15.50 11.58
CA GLU A 105 6.40 -16.63 10.66
C GLU A 105 6.92 -16.23 9.28
N THR A 106 7.70 -17.14 8.68
CA THR A 106 8.06 -17.02 7.27
C THR A 106 6.90 -17.47 6.40
N GLY A 107 6.52 -16.66 5.43
CA GLY A 107 5.48 -17.08 4.49
C GLY A 107 4.90 -15.94 3.66
N LEU A 108 3.81 -16.29 2.97
CA LEU A 108 3.06 -15.36 2.13
C LEU A 108 2.25 -14.40 3.00
N GLN A 109 2.42 -13.12 2.74
CA GLN A 109 1.67 -12.04 3.36
C GLN A 109 0.95 -11.22 2.29
N LYS A 110 -0.08 -10.48 2.70
CA LYS A 110 -0.87 -9.67 1.79
C LYS A 110 -1.20 -8.32 2.41
N ILE A 111 -0.93 -7.23 1.68
CA ILE A 111 -1.37 -5.89 2.04
C ILE A 111 -2.53 -5.48 1.14
N SER A 112 -3.60 -4.97 1.74
CA SER A 112 -4.79 -4.50 1.02
C SER A 112 -5.34 -3.21 1.64
N VAL A 113 -6.08 -2.44 0.84
CA VAL A 113 -6.92 -1.35 1.35
C VAL A 113 -8.22 -1.95 1.85
N GLU A 114 -8.61 -1.64 3.10
CA GLU A 114 -9.85 -2.12 3.70
C GLU A 114 -11.01 -1.14 3.44
N SER A 115 -10.77 0.15 3.66
CA SER A 115 -11.77 1.19 3.43
C SER A 115 -11.11 2.54 3.14
N LYS A 116 -11.85 3.43 2.47
CA LYS A 116 -11.40 4.75 2.04
C LYS A 116 -12.51 5.78 2.26
N TYR A 117 -12.11 7.02 2.59
CA TYR A 117 -13.04 8.14 2.80
C TYR A 117 -12.43 9.45 2.26
N GLY A 118 -13.32 10.37 1.91
CA GLY A 118 -12.93 11.70 1.41
C GLY A 118 -12.26 11.60 0.04
N THR A 119 -11.18 12.32 -0.15
CA THR A 119 -10.41 12.33 -1.40
C THR A 119 -9.99 10.92 -1.82
N PHE A 120 -9.73 10.01 -0.87
CA PHE A 120 -9.31 8.65 -1.16
C PHE A 120 -10.38 7.76 -1.79
N GLU A 121 -11.64 8.14 -1.81
CA GLU A 121 -12.67 7.39 -2.55
C GLU A 121 -12.32 7.29 -4.03
N SER A 122 -11.70 8.33 -4.59
CA SER A 122 -11.28 8.40 -6.00
C SER A 122 -9.77 8.42 -6.20
N GLN A 123 -9.00 8.84 -5.21
CA GLN A 123 -7.54 8.91 -5.28
C GLN A 123 -6.93 7.49 -5.21
N PRO A 124 -6.13 7.09 -6.20
CA PRO A 124 -5.38 5.84 -6.11
C PRO A 124 -4.36 5.84 -4.98
N ILE A 125 -4.22 4.69 -4.31
CA ILE A 125 -3.24 4.43 -3.26
C ILE A 125 -2.29 3.36 -3.78
N TYR A 126 -1.01 3.70 -3.86
CA TYR A 126 0.01 2.78 -4.35
C TYR A 126 0.90 2.31 -3.21
N LEU A 127 1.23 1.02 -3.23
CA LEU A 127 2.30 0.45 -2.43
C LEU A 127 3.56 0.35 -3.29
N LYS A 128 4.63 0.94 -2.81
CA LYS A 128 5.96 0.77 -3.38
C LYS A 128 6.73 -0.27 -2.56
N ASP A 129 7.13 -1.36 -3.19
CA ASP A 129 8.09 -2.30 -2.66
C ASP A 129 9.49 -1.89 -3.13
N LYS A 130 10.29 -1.35 -2.22
CA LYS A 130 11.64 -0.85 -2.53
C LYS A 130 12.63 -1.99 -2.77
N LEU A 131 12.38 -3.18 -2.21
CA LEU A 131 13.23 -4.36 -2.43
C LEU A 131 13.10 -4.87 -3.87
N LEU A 132 11.85 -4.98 -4.37
CA LEU A 132 11.58 -5.45 -5.72
C LEU A 132 11.47 -4.32 -6.75
N ASN A 133 11.55 -3.06 -6.30
CA ASN A 133 11.33 -1.86 -7.11
C ASN A 133 10.01 -1.91 -7.91
N THR A 134 8.95 -2.42 -7.27
CA THR A 134 7.62 -2.54 -7.86
C THR A 134 6.66 -1.52 -7.27
N LEU A 135 5.62 -1.19 -8.02
CA LEU A 135 4.56 -0.28 -7.62
C LEU A 135 3.21 -0.93 -7.93
N THR A 136 2.39 -1.11 -6.90
CA THR A 136 1.07 -1.75 -7.02
C THR A 136 -0.03 -0.79 -6.60
N ASN A 137 -1.08 -0.65 -7.43
CA ASN A 137 -2.27 0.11 -7.07
C ASN A 137 -3.15 -0.71 -6.11
N LEU A 138 -3.03 -0.44 -4.81
CA LEU A 138 -3.82 -1.12 -3.77
C LEU A 138 -5.31 -0.78 -3.84
N SER A 139 -5.69 0.28 -4.55
CA SER A 139 -7.11 0.60 -4.78
C SER A 139 -7.78 -0.38 -5.74
N GLU A 140 -7.00 -1.14 -6.51
CA GLU A 140 -7.49 -2.10 -7.51
C GLU A 140 -7.23 -3.55 -7.09
N ILE A 141 -6.01 -3.84 -6.61
CA ILE A 141 -5.58 -5.20 -6.28
C ILE A 141 -4.76 -5.22 -4.98
N PRO A 142 -4.90 -6.26 -4.15
CA PRO A 142 -3.99 -6.49 -3.03
C PRO A 142 -2.57 -6.78 -3.51
N TYR A 143 -1.58 -6.49 -2.67
CA TYR A 143 -0.19 -6.84 -2.90
C TYR A 143 0.20 -8.05 -2.08
N GLU A 144 0.67 -9.11 -2.73
CA GLU A 144 1.14 -10.34 -2.10
C GLU A 144 2.68 -10.42 -2.18
N PHE A 145 3.31 -10.81 -1.08
CA PHE A 145 4.75 -10.94 -0.98
C PHE A 145 5.14 -11.98 0.06
N THR A 146 6.35 -12.52 -0.08
CA THR A 146 6.93 -13.41 0.94
C THR A 146 7.91 -12.63 1.82
N MET A 147 7.84 -12.88 3.11
CA MET A 147 8.74 -12.32 4.10
C MET A 147 9.22 -13.43 5.05
N ALA A 148 10.50 -13.38 5.45
CA ALA A 148 11.03 -14.20 6.54
C ALA A 148 10.59 -13.63 7.90
N THR A 149 10.72 -14.42 8.94
CA THR A 149 10.54 -13.94 10.32
C THR A 149 11.46 -12.76 10.61
N GLY A 150 10.95 -11.78 11.34
CA GLY A 150 11.72 -10.60 11.73
C GLY A 150 10.96 -9.29 11.57
N VAL A 151 11.69 -8.21 11.52
CA VAL A 151 11.19 -6.84 11.35
C VAL A 151 11.75 -6.25 10.05
N ASP A 152 10.89 -5.60 9.29
CA ASP A 152 11.29 -4.83 8.11
C ASP A 152 10.61 -3.46 8.15
N ASP A 153 11.39 -2.42 8.40
CA ASP A 153 10.94 -1.03 8.52
C ASP A 153 11.26 -0.20 7.26
N HIS A 154 11.84 -0.82 6.22
CA HIS A 154 12.42 -0.08 5.10
C HIS A 154 11.91 -0.50 3.73
N ARG A 155 11.26 -1.63 3.63
CA ARG A 155 10.84 -2.22 2.35
C ARG A 155 9.67 -1.49 1.72
N PHE A 156 8.66 -1.16 2.50
CA PHE A 156 7.38 -0.69 1.98
C PHE A 156 7.14 0.79 2.21
N GLU A 157 6.45 1.42 1.27
CA GLU A 157 6.08 2.83 1.31
C GLU A 157 4.75 3.04 0.59
N ILE A 158 3.81 3.76 1.21
CA ILE A 158 2.62 4.29 0.51
C ILE A 158 3.01 5.53 -0.25
N VAL A 159 2.57 5.60 -1.50
CA VAL A 159 2.69 6.76 -2.38
C VAL A 159 1.38 6.98 -3.15
N TYR A 160 1.16 8.18 -3.68
CA TYR A 160 -0.12 8.56 -4.29
C TYR A 160 -0.02 8.88 -5.77
N LYS A 161 1.18 8.79 -6.33
CA LYS A 161 1.44 8.92 -7.76
C LYS A 161 2.19 7.69 -8.24
N PRO A 162 1.91 7.21 -9.46
CA PRO A 162 2.83 6.29 -10.10
C PRO A 162 4.18 7.01 -10.19
N GLY A 163 5.20 6.44 -9.55
CA GLY A 163 6.54 7.02 -9.56
C GLY A 163 6.97 7.27 -11.01
N THR A 164 7.42 8.48 -11.31
CA THR A 164 8.16 8.71 -12.54
C THR A 164 9.45 7.91 -12.45
N VAL A 165 9.44 6.70 -13.01
CA VAL A 165 10.70 6.10 -13.44
C VAL A 165 11.24 7.10 -14.46
N LEU A 166 12.49 7.50 -14.28
CA LEU A 166 13.25 8.23 -15.30
C LEU A 166 13.40 7.32 -16.54
N ALA A 167 12.30 7.05 -17.21
CA ALA A 167 12.26 6.52 -18.54
C ALA A 167 11.66 7.64 -19.39
N THR A 168 12.41 8.09 -20.32
CA THR A 168 11.99 8.97 -21.41
C THR A 168 10.82 8.33 -22.16
N ASP A 169 9.65 8.33 -21.58
CA ASP A 169 8.35 8.35 -22.23
C ASP A 169 7.21 7.93 -21.28
N ASN A 170 6.39 8.89 -20.84
CA ASN A 170 5.30 8.66 -19.89
C ASN A 170 4.06 8.01 -20.54
N GLY A 171 4.11 7.66 -21.82
CA GLY A 171 2.97 7.10 -22.58
C GLY A 171 2.90 5.58 -22.63
N ILE A 172 3.96 4.86 -22.25
CA ILE A 172 4.08 3.42 -22.59
C ILE A 172 3.60 2.50 -21.46
N LYS A 173 3.70 2.90 -20.18
CA LYS A 173 3.42 1.98 -19.06
C LYS A 173 1.94 1.69 -18.81
N GLU A 174 1.03 2.60 -19.11
CA GLU A 174 -0.41 2.35 -18.97
C GLU A 174 -0.97 1.40 -20.01
N ASN A 175 -0.19 1.14 -21.06
CA ASN A 175 -0.60 0.39 -22.23
C ASN A 175 0.01 -1.00 -22.34
N LEU A 176 0.96 -1.35 -21.46
CA LEU A 176 1.66 -2.63 -21.51
C LEU A 176 1.31 -3.50 -20.31
N THR A 177 0.86 -4.71 -20.59
CA THR A 177 0.57 -5.73 -19.56
C THR A 177 1.46 -6.93 -19.81
N VAL A 178 2.14 -7.41 -18.75
CA VAL A 178 2.92 -8.65 -18.79
C VAL A 178 2.33 -9.61 -17.77
N TYR A 179 1.95 -10.80 -18.20
CA TYR A 179 1.40 -11.82 -17.32
C TYR A 179 1.85 -13.22 -17.75
N ARG A 180 1.78 -14.17 -16.82
CA ARG A 180 2.11 -15.56 -17.08
C ARG A 180 0.85 -16.38 -17.37
N ASN A 181 0.90 -17.18 -18.43
CA ASN A 181 -0.14 -18.15 -18.77
C ASN A 181 0.51 -19.52 -19.01
N ALA A 182 0.34 -20.42 -18.04
CA ALA A 182 1.04 -21.71 -18.00
C ALA A 182 2.58 -21.54 -18.11
N ASN A 183 3.19 -22.01 -19.19
CA ASN A 183 4.64 -21.91 -19.41
C ASN A 183 5.05 -20.69 -20.26
N ASP A 184 4.10 -19.84 -20.62
CA ASP A 184 4.35 -18.68 -21.46
C ASP A 184 4.28 -17.38 -20.66
N PHE A 185 5.16 -16.44 -20.97
CA PHE A 185 4.93 -15.03 -20.68
C PHE A 185 4.23 -14.36 -21.85
N ILE A 186 3.19 -13.62 -21.55
CA ILE A 186 2.44 -12.83 -22.53
C ILE A 186 2.68 -11.36 -22.28
N VAL A 187 3.19 -10.69 -23.29
CA VAL A 187 3.37 -9.22 -23.29
C VAL A 187 2.30 -8.66 -24.20
N LYS A 188 1.41 -7.83 -23.66
CA LYS A 188 0.29 -7.24 -24.39
C LYS A 188 0.28 -5.73 -24.28
N SER A 189 0.14 -5.06 -25.41
CA SER A 189 -0.06 -3.62 -25.50
C SER A 189 -1.52 -3.29 -25.84
N LYS A 190 -2.07 -2.23 -25.24
CA LYS A 190 -3.46 -1.81 -25.50
C LYS A 190 -3.61 -1.04 -26.82
N HIS A 191 -2.58 -0.32 -27.25
CA HIS A 191 -2.70 0.65 -28.36
C HIS A 191 -1.51 0.67 -29.31
N LEU A 192 -0.43 0.01 -28.99
CA LEU A 192 0.80 0.04 -29.77
C LEU A 192 1.21 -1.35 -30.21
N ARG A 193 1.80 -1.43 -31.40
CA ARG A 193 2.47 -2.64 -31.84
C ARG A 193 3.75 -2.85 -31.04
N ILE A 194 4.03 -4.08 -30.64
CA ILE A 194 5.29 -4.49 -30.03
C ILE A 194 6.24 -4.88 -31.16
N ASP A 195 7.34 -4.18 -31.28
CA ASP A 195 8.36 -4.49 -32.29
C ASP A 195 9.34 -5.54 -31.81
N GLU A 196 9.64 -5.52 -30.48
CA GLU A 196 10.65 -6.39 -29.92
C GLU A 196 10.47 -6.53 -28.40
N VAL A 197 10.77 -7.73 -27.90
CA VAL A 197 10.85 -8.02 -26.46
C VAL A 197 12.21 -8.64 -26.16
N GLU A 198 12.94 -8.05 -25.23
CA GLU A 198 14.22 -8.55 -24.72
C GLU A 198 14.05 -9.03 -23.29
N VAL A 199 14.61 -10.18 -22.98
CA VAL A 199 14.56 -10.79 -21.65
C VAL A 199 15.98 -10.93 -21.11
N TYR A 200 16.16 -10.44 -19.89
CA TYR A 200 17.43 -10.42 -19.18
C TYR A 200 17.33 -11.21 -17.87
N ASP A 201 18.41 -11.84 -17.47
CA ASP A 201 18.52 -12.43 -16.13
C ASP A 201 18.81 -11.36 -15.05
N VAL A 202 18.84 -11.78 -13.80
CA VAL A 202 19.11 -10.88 -12.66
C VAL A 202 20.52 -10.25 -12.67
N SER A 203 21.44 -10.80 -13.47
CA SER A 203 22.79 -10.27 -13.66
C SER A 203 22.87 -9.25 -14.82
N GLY A 204 21.76 -9.03 -15.53
CA GLY A 204 21.71 -8.13 -16.70
C GLY A 204 22.16 -8.79 -17.99
N ARG A 205 22.38 -10.12 -18.02
CA ARG A 205 22.71 -10.85 -19.23
C ARG A 205 21.46 -11.14 -20.04
N MET A 206 21.45 -10.78 -21.34
CA MET A 206 20.34 -11.12 -22.24
C MET A 206 20.20 -12.64 -22.35
N ILE A 207 19.01 -13.14 -22.04
CA ILE A 207 18.67 -14.57 -22.18
C ILE A 207 18.17 -14.83 -23.58
N PHE A 208 17.25 -14.03 -24.06
CA PHE A 208 16.74 -14.10 -25.44
C PHE A 208 16.03 -12.82 -25.86
N LYS A 209 15.76 -12.73 -27.16
CA LYS A 209 15.14 -11.62 -27.84
C LYS A 209 14.11 -12.13 -28.82
N VAL A 210 12.89 -11.60 -28.75
CA VAL A 210 11.78 -11.97 -29.61
C VAL A 210 11.28 -10.76 -30.38
N LYS A 211 11.15 -10.90 -31.70
CA LYS A 211 10.51 -9.86 -32.54
C LYS A 211 8.99 -10.00 -32.44
N GLY A 212 8.33 -8.92 -32.12
CA GLY A 212 6.90 -8.81 -32.16
C GLY A 212 6.40 -8.33 -33.52
N THR A 213 5.20 -8.72 -33.88
CA THR A 213 4.53 -8.28 -35.13
C THR A 213 3.12 -7.76 -34.89
N SER A 214 2.66 -7.79 -33.63
CA SER A 214 1.32 -7.41 -33.19
C SER A 214 1.34 -6.69 -31.85
N ASP A 215 0.17 -6.41 -31.31
CA ASP A 215 -0.04 -5.86 -29.97
C ASP A 215 0.14 -6.92 -28.85
N GLU A 216 0.35 -8.18 -29.21
CA GLU A 216 0.61 -9.28 -28.28
C GLU A 216 1.82 -10.10 -28.73
N VAL A 217 2.73 -10.36 -27.79
CA VAL A 217 3.88 -11.24 -28.00
C VAL A 217 3.84 -12.34 -26.93
N ARG A 218 3.90 -13.59 -27.38
CA ARG A 218 3.98 -14.77 -26.54
C ARG A 218 5.42 -15.29 -26.49
N ILE A 219 5.90 -15.55 -25.30
CA ILE A 219 7.26 -16.02 -25.03
C ILE A 219 7.15 -17.38 -24.35
N ASP A 220 7.46 -18.43 -25.07
CA ASP A 220 7.50 -19.79 -24.53
C ASP A 220 8.74 -19.97 -23.65
N THR A 221 8.52 -20.25 -22.39
CA THR A 221 9.59 -20.51 -21.42
C THR A 221 9.74 -21.99 -21.05
N SER A 222 9.09 -22.89 -21.75
CA SER A 222 9.11 -24.35 -21.47
C SER A 222 10.51 -24.95 -21.57
N SER A 223 11.39 -24.36 -22.36
CA SER A 223 12.79 -24.78 -22.55
C SER A 223 13.77 -24.19 -21.54
N TYR A 224 13.31 -23.24 -20.69
CA TYR A 224 14.15 -22.63 -19.67
C TYR A 224 13.88 -23.23 -18.31
N ILE A 225 14.91 -23.85 -17.72
CA ILE A 225 14.83 -24.40 -16.37
C ILE A 225 14.71 -23.23 -15.40
N SER A 226 13.69 -23.26 -14.55
CA SER A 226 13.58 -22.34 -13.43
C SER A 226 14.82 -22.47 -12.57
N GLY A 227 15.64 -21.42 -12.50
CA GLY A 227 16.78 -21.39 -11.61
C GLY A 227 16.29 -21.47 -10.15
N THR A 228 16.83 -22.40 -9.41
CA THR A 228 16.72 -22.53 -7.94
C THR A 228 17.46 -21.39 -7.25
#